data_fc9e6f54d5150c3f1804df2a7021fdce
#
_entry.id   fc9e6f54d5150c3f1804df2a7021fdce
#
_cell.length_a   1.000
_cell.length_b   1.000
_cell.length_c   1.000
_cell.angle_alpha   90.00
_cell.angle_beta   90.00
_cell.angle_gamma   90.00
#
_symmetry.space_group_name_H-M   'P 1'
#
loop_
_entity.id
_entity.type
_entity.pdbx_description
1 polymer ?
#
loop_
_entity_poly.entity_id
_entity_poly.type
_entity_poly.pdbx_seq_one_letter_code
_entity_poly.pdbx_strand_id
1 'polypeptide(L)'
;MVNLNLRLGIMFENTIRRMPRPQDIAGMTTQQLRDTFLLTGLFAPGQLTGTFTDLDRLVVGGIMPAGTPVELPNHRETGRAFFLERRELGAINVGGAGAIHADGKTFSTDRLDCVYLPMGTKSVTFESNDAKNPAKYYFLSCPAHGAHPAAMMKPKDASPVPLGSQATANKRTIYKYIHQGGIQSCQLVMGFTALEEGNVWNSFPPHTHWRRTEIYFYFDLGEKVLAHFFGEPQETRHLFLHNDEVALSPNWSMHFGVGSGNYKFIWGMAGENQVFDDMDQLKPLDLL
;
A
#
# COMPACT_ATOMS: atom_id res chain seq x y z
N MET A 1 25.29 27.86 -9.28
CA MET A 1 26.03 26.93 -8.39
C MET A 1 24.96 26.19 -7.58
N VAL A 2 24.66 24.96 -7.99
CA VAL A 2 23.67 24.12 -7.35
C VAL A 2 24.40 23.34 -6.25
N ASN A 3 24.05 23.63 -5.00
CA ASN A 3 24.56 22.87 -3.87
C ASN A 3 23.91 21.48 -3.87
N LEU A 4 24.62 20.50 -4.41
CA LEU A 4 24.28 19.08 -4.31
C LEU A 4 24.62 18.62 -2.89
N ASN A 5 23.71 18.77 -1.94
CA ASN A 5 23.77 18.03 -0.71
C ASN A 5 23.31 16.59 -1.01
N LEU A 6 24.26 15.78 -1.46
CA LEU A 6 24.17 14.32 -1.46
C LEU A 6 24.16 13.81 -0.01
N ARG A 7 23.03 13.90 0.68
CA ARG A 7 22.74 12.99 1.78
C ARG A 7 22.28 11.69 1.16
N LEU A 8 23.18 10.73 1.10
CA LEU A 8 22.88 9.33 0.78
C LEU A 8 21.70 8.86 1.64
N GLY A 9 20.61 8.47 1.04
CA GLY A 9 19.66 7.59 1.68
C GLY A 9 18.17 7.91 1.63
N ILE A 10 17.68 9.01 1.05
CA ILE A 10 16.24 9.32 1.04
C ILE A 10 15.82 9.70 -0.36
N MET A 11 15.01 8.88 -1.01
CA MET A 11 14.48 9.18 -2.34
C MET A 11 12.95 9.17 -2.32
N PHE A 12 12.36 10.39 -2.35
CA PHE A 12 11.03 10.54 -2.92
C PHE A 12 11.16 10.74 -4.42
N GLU A 13 10.32 10.11 -5.22
CA GLU A 13 10.23 10.44 -6.64
C GLU A 13 9.92 11.94 -6.79
N ASN A 14 10.60 12.60 -7.72
CA ASN A 14 10.40 14.04 -7.97
C ASN A 14 9.14 14.34 -8.79
N THR A 15 8.45 13.30 -9.27
CA THR A 15 7.27 13.41 -10.12
C THR A 15 6.07 12.78 -9.45
N ILE A 16 4.91 13.43 -9.56
CA ILE A 16 3.64 12.88 -9.14
C ILE A 16 3.18 11.87 -10.21
N ARG A 17 2.90 10.64 -9.83
CA ARG A 17 2.22 9.66 -10.69
C ARG A 17 0.79 10.14 -10.91
N ARG A 18 0.47 10.48 -12.16
CA ARG A 18 -0.85 10.96 -12.56
C ARG A 18 -1.58 9.85 -13.30
N MET A 19 -2.82 9.61 -12.90
CA MET A 19 -3.63 8.58 -13.54
C MET A 19 -4.31 9.12 -14.80
N PRO A 20 -4.30 8.33 -15.87
CA PRO A 20 -5.02 8.67 -17.09
C PRO A 20 -6.54 8.51 -16.89
N ARG A 21 -7.30 9.06 -17.80
CA ARG A 21 -8.74 8.75 -17.92
C ARG A 21 -8.94 7.31 -18.42
N PRO A 22 -10.09 6.68 -18.15
CA PRO A 22 -10.37 5.32 -18.65
C PRO A 22 -10.13 5.18 -20.18
N GLN A 23 -10.57 6.16 -20.95
CA GLN A 23 -10.46 6.15 -22.42
C GLN A 23 -9.00 6.17 -22.93
N ASP A 24 -8.09 6.70 -22.13
CA ASP A 24 -6.68 6.86 -22.55
C ASP A 24 -5.91 5.54 -22.48
N ILE A 25 -6.37 4.57 -21.67
CA ILE A 25 -5.66 3.30 -21.50
C ILE A 25 -5.81 2.33 -22.68
N ALA A 26 -6.84 2.48 -23.50
CA ALA A 26 -7.13 1.60 -24.64
C ALA A 26 -5.93 1.50 -25.62
N GLY A 27 -5.23 2.60 -25.84
CA GLY A 27 -4.07 2.67 -26.74
C GLY A 27 -2.71 2.51 -26.10
N MET A 28 -2.64 2.30 -24.76
CA MET A 28 -1.34 2.18 -24.06
C MET A 28 -0.65 0.87 -24.35
N THR A 29 0.65 0.94 -24.64
CA THR A 29 1.52 -0.23 -24.69
C THR A 29 1.72 -0.80 -23.27
N THR A 30 2.19 -2.06 -23.18
CA THR A 30 2.55 -2.69 -21.90
C THR A 30 3.52 -1.82 -21.08
N GLN A 31 4.52 -1.21 -21.74
CA GLN A 31 5.48 -0.36 -21.03
C GLN A 31 4.81 0.90 -20.47
N GLN A 32 3.93 1.55 -21.24
CA GLN A 32 3.19 2.73 -20.77
C GLN A 32 2.26 2.40 -19.59
N LEU A 33 1.60 1.23 -19.63
CA LEU A 33 0.79 0.75 -18.50
C LEU A 33 1.66 0.52 -17.25
N ARG A 34 2.83 -0.11 -17.41
CA ARG A 34 3.78 -0.31 -16.29
C ARG A 34 4.29 1.01 -15.73
N ASP A 35 4.70 1.95 -16.60
CA ASP A 35 5.19 3.27 -16.16
C ASP A 35 4.12 4.09 -15.44
N THR A 36 2.85 3.81 -15.70
CA THR A 36 1.71 4.53 -15.12
C THR A 36 1.23 3.88 -13.83
N PHE A 37 0.96 2.58 -13.84
CA PHE A 37 0.21 1.89 -12.78
C PHE A 37 1.07 1.01 -11.87
N LEU A 38 2.35 0.79 -12.19
CA LEU A 38 3.23 -0.08 -11.43
C LEU A 38 4.30 0.75 -10.70
N LEU A 39 4.52 0.43 -9.40
CA LEU A 39 5.68 0.92 -8.66
C LEU A 39 6.57 -0.27 -8.30
N THR A 40 7.86 -0.11 -8.54
CA THR A 40 8.89 -1.12 -8.28
C THR A 40 10.01 -0.53 -7.42
N GLY A 41 10.87 -1.38 -6.86
CA GLY A 41 12.07 -0.91 -6.15
C GLY A 41 11.79 -0.19 -4.82
N LEU A 42 10.70 -0.55 -4.11
CA LEU A 42 10.31 0.12 -2.88
C LEU A 42 11.32 -0.05 -1.73
N PHE A 43 12.05 -1.14 -1.73
CA PHE A 43 12.97 -1.48 -0.62
C PHE A 43 14.41 -1.52 -1.10
N ALA A 44 15.18 -0.53 -0.68
CA ALA A 44 16.63 -0.50 -0.80
C ALA A 44 17.26 -0.32 0.59
N PRO A 45 18.36 -1.04 0.91
CA PRO A 45 18.98 -0.97 2.22
C PRO A 45 19.35 0.44 2.66
N GLY A 46 18.93 0.85 3.85
CA GLY A 46 19.17 2.17 4.42
C GLY A 46 18.39 3.31 3.78
N GLN A 47 17.34 3.02 2.99
CA GLN A 47 16.62 4.03 2.23
C GLN A 47 15.12 4.04 2.53
N LEU A 48 14.53 5.21 2.28
CA LEU A 48 13.09 5.41 2.14
C LEU A 48 12.82 5.79 0.69
N THR A 49 11.90 5.06 0.05
CA THR A 49 11.38 5.35 -1.28
C THR A 49 9.92 5.75 -1.16
N GLY A 50 9.50 6.83 -1.80
CA GLY A 50 8.10 7.27 -1.76
C GLY A 50 7.68 7.92 -3.06
N THR A 51 6.48 7.58 -3.52
CA THR A 51 5.86 8.10 -4.74
C THR A 51 4.59 8.86 -4.38
N PHE A 52 4.50 10.11 -4.80
CA PHE A 52 3.26 10.88 -4.75
C PHE A 52 2.35 10.49 -5.91
N THR A 53 1.04 10.33 -5.62
CA THR A 53 0.03 10.07 -6.64
C THR A 53 -1.06 11.13 -6.60
N ASP A 54 -1.83 11.27 -7.67
CA ASP A 54 -3.08 12.06 -7.67
C ASP A 54 -4.29 11.24 -7.22
N LEU A 55 -4.10 9.94 -6.94
CA LEU A 55 -5.11 9.05 -6.35
C LEU A 55 -5.34 9.45 -4.89
N ASP A 56 -6.40 10.23 -4.63
CA ASP A 56 -6.70 10.81 -3.30
C ASP A 56 -5.48 11.43 -2.61
N ARG A 57 -4.50 11.87 -3.42
CA ARG A 57 -3.19 12.40 -2.98
C ARG A 57 -2.43 11.45 -2.07
N LEU A 58 -2.59 10.14 -2.28
CA LEU A 58 -1.83 9.13 -1.56
C LEU A 58 -0.33 9.24 -1.86
N VAL A 59 0.48 9.05 -0.84
CA VAL A 59 1.89 8.73 -0.96
C VAL A 59 2.06 7.27 -0.64
N VAL A 60 2.70 6.56 -1.55
CA VAL A 60 3.00 5.12 -1.45
C VAL A 60 4.49 4.96 -1.29
N GLY A 61 4.93 4.18 -0.32
CA GLY A 61 6.36 4.01 -0.16
C GLY A 61 6.80 2.78 0.61
N GLY A 62 8.11 2.59 0.61
CA GLY A 62 8.81 1.55 1.35
C GLY A 62 10.02 2.10 2.09
N ILE A 63 10.28 1.54 3.25
CA ILE A 63 11.42 1.91 4.09
C ILE A 63 12.11 0.62 4.53
N MET A 64 13.42 0.54 4.33
CA MET A 64 14.22 -0.62 4.74
C MET A 64 15.45 -0.15 5.52
N PRO A 65 15.34 0.11 6.84
CA PRO A 65 16.48 0.46 7.66
C PRO A 65 17.47 -0.72 7.72
N ALA A 66 18.72 -0.48 7.39
CA ALA A 66 19.77 -1.51 7.36
C ALA A 66 20.99 -1.03 8.16
N GLY A 67 20.91 -1.17 9.49
CA GLY A 67 21.97 -0.80 10.43
C GLY A 67 21.95 0.63 10.94
N THR A 68 21.28 1.55 10.25
CA THR A 68 21.03 2.93 10.70
C THR A 68 19.55 3.24 10.61
N PRO A 69 18.99 3.96 11.61
CA PRO A 69 17.61 4.45 11.52
C PRO A 69 17.41 5.37 10.32
N VAL A 70 16.20 5.31 9.74
CA VAL A 70 15.79 6.14 8.60
C VAL A 70 14.67 7.07 9.05
N GLU A 71 14.89 8.37 8.93
CA GLU A 71 13.88 9.39 9.23
C GLU A 71 12.86 9.52 8.08
N LEU A 72 11.59 9.79 8.42
CA LEU A 72 10.59 10.22 7.46
C LEU A 72 10.88 11.68 7.05
N PRO A 73 11.34 11.93 5.83
CA PRO A 73 11.67 13.28 5.43
C PRO A 73 10.41 14.07 5.12
N ASN A 74 10.51 15.40 5.23
CA ASN A 74 9.51 16.25 4.61
C ASN A 74 9.74 16.30 3.09
N HIS A 75 8.69 16.56 2.34
CA HIS A 75 8.76 16.73 0.90
C HIS A 75 8.10 18.04 0.48
N ARG A 76 8.69 18.71 -0.52
CA ARG A 76 8.19 20.02 -0.99
C ARG A 76 6.72 19.99 -1.43
N GLU A 77 6.26 18.86 -1.99
CA GLU A 77 4.88 18.71 -2.48
C GLU A 77 3.84 18.69 -1.34
N THR A 78 4.27 18.50 -0.10
CA THR A 78 3.37 18.66 1.06
C THR A 78 3.03 20.12 1.31
N GLY A 79 3.93 21.06 0.95
CA GLY A 79 3.80 22.47 1.21
C GLY A 79 3.73 22.81 2.70
N ARG A 80 4.34 21.98 3.58
CA ARG A 80 4.22 22.04 5.04
C ARG A 80 5.59 22.01 5.72
N ALA A 81 5.61 22.29 7.04
CA ALA A 81 6.85 22.29 7.82
C ALA A 81 7.38 20.86 8.03
N PHE A 82 6.51 19.87 8.14
CA PHE A 82 6.87 18.46 8.29
C PHE A 82 5.83 17.57 7.58
N PHE A 83 6.22 16.33 7.28
CA PHE A 83 5.45 15.44 6.38
C PHE A 83 4.01 15.17 6.85
N LEU A 84 3.82 14.85 8.13
CA LEU A 84 2.51 14.55 8.69
C LEU A 84 1.75 15.77 9.26
N GLU A 85 2.16 17.01 8.94
CA GLU A 85 1.43 18.19 9.45
C GLU A 85 -0.05 18.19 9.05
N ARG A 86 -0.37 17.71 7.85
CA ARG A 86 -1.74 17.60 7.30
C ARG A 86 -2.00 16.25 6.64
N ARG A 87 -1.32 15.22 7.12
CA ARG A 87 -1.41 13.86 6.59
C ARG A 87 -1.41 12.86 7.72
N GLU A 88 -2.02 11.72 7.50
CA GLU A 88 -1.91 10.52 8.33
C GLU A 88 -1.10 9.45 7.59
N LEU A 89 -0.60 8.45 8.30
CA LEU A 89 0.22 7.38 7.75
C LEU A 89 -0.14 6.04 8.41
N GLY A 90 -0.32 5.02 7.58
CA GLY A 90 -0.34 3.63 7.99
C GLY A 90 0.90 2.90 7.47
N ALA A 91 1.58 2.15 8.31
CA ALA A 91 2.74 1.34 7.94
C ALA A 91 2.56 -0.11 8.39
N ILE A 92 2.84 -1.07 7.50
CA ILE A 92 2.86 -2.50 7.83
C ILE A 92 4.28 -3.02 7.61
N ASN A 93 4.83 -3.70 8.62
CA ASN A 93 6.14 -4.31 8.52
C ASN A 93 6.06 -5.67 7.80
N VAL A 94 6.65 -5.79 6.62
CA VAL A 94 6.71 -7.05 5.85
C VAL A 94 8.09 -7.75 5.92
N GLY A 95 9.04 -7.19 6.68
CA GLY A 95 10.39 -7.72 6.87
C GLY A 95 10.64 -8.33 8.25
N GLY A 96 11.87 -8.24 8.71
CA GLY A 96 12.29 -8.63 10.06
C GLY A 96 11.75 -7.69 11.15
N ALA A 97 12.03 -8.00 12.41
CA ALA A 97 11.60 -7.15 13.53
C ALA A 97 12.31 -5.79 13.52
N GLY A 98 11.59 -4.76 13.99
CA GLY A 98 12.09 -3.40 14.07
C GLY A 98 11.25 -2.50 14.96
N ALA A 99 11.42 -1.21 14.83
CA ALA A 99 10.66 -0.21 15.58
C ALA A 99 10.33 1.02 14.74
N ILE A 100 9.20 1.66 15.06
CA ILE A 100 8.85 2.99 14.59
C ILE A 100 8.82 3.91 15.80
N HIS A 101 9.62 4.97 15.76
CA HIS A 101 9.65 6.01 16.79
C HIS A 101 8.89 7.23 16.27
N ALA A 102 7.91 7.72 17.02
CA ALA A 102 7.08 8.85 16.63
C ALA A 102 6.81 9.76 17.83
N ASP A 103 7.29 11.01 17.79
CA ASP A 103 7.13 12.02 18.85
C ASP A 103 7.41 11.47 20.26
N GLY A 104 8.52 10.74 20.42
CA GLY A 104 8.96 10.16 21.69
C GLY A 104 8.27 8.85 22.09
N LYS A 105 7.32 8.34 21.31
CA LYS A 105 6.74 7.00 21.48
C LYS A 105 7.49 5.99 20.62
N THR A 106 7.63 4.76 21.11
CA THR A 106 8.23 3.64 20.39
C THR A 106 7.20 2.55 20.15
N PHE A 107 7.04 2.14 18.90
CA PHE A 107 6.24 1.01 18.47
C PHE A 107 7.18 -0.11 18.01
N SER A 108 7.44 -1.09 18.88
CA SER A 108 8.22 -2.29 18.51
C SER A 108 7.36 -3.20 17.65
N THR A 109 7.80 -3.48 16.43
CA THR A 109 7.04 -4.20 15.43
C THR A 109 7.67 -5.52 15.07
N ASP A 110 6.86 -6.57 15.06
CA ASP A 110 7.14 -7.83 14.41
C ASP A 110 6.64 -7.80 12.95
N ARG A 111 6.93 -8.87 12.23
CA ARG A 111 6.43 -9.01 10.86
C ARG A 111 4.91 -9.03 10.83
N LEU A 112 4.31 -8.28 9.91
CA LEU A 112 2.88 -8.03 9.70
C LEU A 112 2.21 -7.11 10.76
N ASP A 113 2.92 -6.58 11.74
CA ASP A 113 2.36 -5.57 12.61
C ASP A 113 2.09 -4.27 11.83
N CYS A 114 0.99 -3.61 12.17
CA CYS A 114 0.57 -2.34 11.58
C CYS A 114 0.67 -1.21 12.59
N VAL A 115 1.26 -0.09 12.18
CA VAL A 115 1.32 1.17 12.96
C VAL A 115 0.58 2.26 12.20
N TYR A 116 -0.27 2.99 12.92
CA TYR A 116 -0.94 4.19 12.45
C TYR A 116 -0.36 5.42 13.15
N LEU A 117 -0.01 6.43 12.36
CA LEU A 117 0.47 7.73 12.83
C LEU A 117 -0.49 8.83 12.36
N PRO A 118 -1.04 9.64 13.29
CA PRO A 118 -2.01 10.67 12.96
C PRO A 118 -1.38 11.92 12.36
N MET A 119 -2.23 12.74 11.78
CA MET A 119 -1.94 14.14 11.47
C MET A 119 -1.38 14.86 12.70
N GLY A 120 -0.32 15.67 12.48
CA GLY A 120 0.36 16.42 13.53
C GLY A 120 1.60 15.76 14.12
N THR A 121 1.87 14.47 13.79
CA THR A 121 3.11 13.77 14.20
C THR A 121 4.31 14.45 13.54
N LYS A 122 5.24 14.97 14.34
CA LYS A 122 6.34 15.82 13.84
C LYS A 122 7.58 15.04 13.44
N SER A 123 7.95 14.05 14.24
CA SER A 123 9.17 13.27 14.09
C SER A 123 8.82 11.79 13.95
N VAL A 124 9.29 11.16 12.88
CA VAL A 124 9.10 9.72 12.66
C VAL A 124 10.42 9.12 12.20
N THR A 125 10.86 8.05 12.87
CA THR A 125 12.08 7.32 12.53
C THR A 125 11.78 5.83 12.52
N PHE A 126 12.35 5.12 11.55
CA PHE A 126 12.21 3.69 11.36
C PHE A 126 13.54 2.99 11.66
N GLU A 127 13.49 1.85 12.34
CA GLU A 127 14.65 1.10 12.76
C GLU A 127 14.46 -0.39 12.52
N SER A 128 15.55 -1.11 12.24
CA SER A 128 15.61 -2.57 12.19
C SER A 128 16.38 -3.09 13.39
N ASN A 129 15.88 -4.14 14.03
CA ASN A 129 16.59 -4.80 15.14
C ASN A 129 17.82 -5.57 14.66
N ASP A 130 17.82 -6.04 13.41
CA ASP A 130 18.92 -6.79 12.80
C ASP A 130 19.15 -6.32 11.36
N ALA A 131 20.35 -5.82 11.08
CA ALA A 131 20.72 -5.37 9.73
C ALA A 131 20.83 -6.52 8.70
N LYS A 132 20.97 -7.77 9.14
CA LYS A 132 21.02 -8.96 8.27
C LYS A 132 19.62 -9.47 7.91
N ASN A 133 18.63 -9.16 8.74
CA ASN A 133 17.23 -9.43 8.51
C ASN A 133 16.41 -8.14 8.77
N PRO A 134 16.57 -7.12 7.92
CA PRO A 134 16.00 -5.81 8.18
C PRO A 134 14.48 -5.81 8.16
N ALA A 135 13.89 -4.90 8.94
CA ALA A 135 12.49 -4.54 8.80
C ALA A 135 12.25 -3.92 7.41
N LYS A 136 11.07 -4.17 6.84
CA LYS A 136 10.61 -3.57 5.61
C LYS A 136 9.23 -2.97 5.87
N TYR A 137 9.16 -1.67 5.97
CA TYR A 137 7.89 -0.98 6.22
C TYR A 137 7.28 -0.51 4.90
N TYR A 138 6.22 -1.18 4.44
CA TYR A 138 5.35 -0.62 3.41
C TYR A 138 4.44 0.41 4.05
N PHE A 139 4.32 1.61 3.49
CA PHE A 139 3.45 2.64 4.03
C PHE A 139 2.57 3.30 2.98
N LEU A 140 1.40 3.73 3.44
CA LEU A 140 0.51 4.65 2.75
C LEU A 140 0.29 5.89 3.62
N SER A 141 0.26 7.05 2.98
CA SER A 141 -0.10 8.30 3.63
C SER A 141 -1.07 9.08 2.76
N CYS A 142 -2.13 9.61 3.36
CA CYS A 142 -3.10 10.47 2.69
C CYS A 142 -3.32 11.77 3.48
N PRO A 143 -3.91 12.81 2.86
CA PRO A 143 -4.30 14.02 3.59
C PRO A 143 -5.26 13.70 4.73
N ALA A 144 -5.17 14.44 5.83
CA ALA A 144 -6.04 14.29 6.97
C ALA A 144 -6.55 15.66 7.45
N HIS A 145 -7.80 15.71 7.89
CA HIS A 145 -8.48 16.89 8.43
C HIS A 145 -8.81 16.75 9.92
N GLY A 146 -8.53 15.58 10.49
CA GLY A 146 -8.67 15.26 11.91
C GLY A 146 -7.52 14.37 12.37
N ALA A 147 -7.23 14.39 13.68
CA ALA A 147 -6.22 13.54 14.29
C ALA A 147 -6.90 12.48 15.17
N HIS A 148 -6.42 11.25 15.07
CA HIS A 148 -6.79 10.13 15.93
C HIS A 148 -5.56 9.70 16.74
N PRO A 149 -5.69 8.92 17.82
CA PRO A 149 -4.55 8.44 18.57
C PRO A 149 -3.61 7.57 17.71
N ALA A 150 -2.30 7.79 17.81
CA ALA A 150 -1.31 6.86 17.26
C ALA A 150 -1.49 5.47 17.90
N ALA A 151 -1.53 4.44 17.07
CA ALA A 151 -1.85 3.08 17.48
C ALA A 151 -1.04 2.03 16.73
N MET A 152 -0.91 0.87 17.34
CA MET A 152 -0.33 -0.33 16.72
C MET A 152 -1.29 -1.50 16.91
N MET A 153 -1.37 -2.37 15.90
CA MET A 153 -2.18 -3.58 15.96
C MET A 153 -1.41 -4.77 15.37
N LYS A 154 -1.50 -5.90 16.06
CA LYS A 154 -0.93 -7.18 15.60
C LYS A 154 -1.94 -7.95 14.74
N PRO A 155 -1.49 -8.87 13.86
CA PRO A 155 -2.40 -9.67 13.02
C PRO A 155 -3.50 -10.39 13.81
N LYS A 156 -3.18 -10.95 14.98
CA LYS A 156 -4.12 -11.66 15.83
C LYS A 156 -5.28 -10.77 16.34
N ASP A 157 -5.06 -9.45 16.42
CA ASP A 157 -6.01 -8.48 16.94
C ASP A 157 -6.81 -7.79 15.82
N ALA A 158 -6.45 -8.06 14.55
CA ALA A 158 -7.05 -7.47 13.34
C ALA A 158 -8.36 -8.12 12.88
N SER A 159 -9.06 -8.81 13.77
CA SER A 159 -10.33 -9.50 13.48
C SER A 159 -10.26 -10.31 12.18
N PRO A 160 -9.42 -11.37 12.11
CA PRO A 160 -9.22 -12.12 10.88
C PRO A 160 -10.51 -12.75 10.36
N VAL A 161 -10.82 -12.53 9.09
CA VAL A 161 -12.03 -13.01 8.42
C VAL A 161 -11.64 -14.01 7.34
N PRO A 162 -11.89 -15.32 7.51
CA PRO A 162 -11.69 -16.30 6.45
C PRO A 162 -12.78 -16.16 5.38
N LEU A 163 -12.38 -16.20 4.11
CA LEU A 163 -13.26 -16.07 2.94
C LEU A 163 -12.85 -17.01 1.83
N GLY A 164 -13.82 -17.30 0.94
CA GLY A 164 -13.62 -18.11 -0.25
C GLY A 164 -13.55 -19.61 0.05
N SER A 165 -13.16 -20.39 -0.93
CA SER A 165 -13.07 -21.85 -0.82
C SER A 165 -11.93 -22.41 -1.67
N GLN A 166 -11.49 -23.62 -1.36
CA GLN A 166 -10.51 -24.34 -2.16
C GLN A 166 -11.04 -24.65 -3.57
N ALA A 167 -12.33 -24.93 -3.68
CA ALA A 167 -12.98 -25.25 -4.96
C ALA A 167 -12.97 -24.06 -5.95
N THR A 168 -12.95 -22.83 -5.44
CA THR A 168 -12.89 -21.60 -6.23
C THR A 168 -11.48 -21.01 -6.29
N ALA A 169 -10.48 -21.72 -5.76
CA ALA A 169 -9.07 -21.31 -5.71
C ALA A 169 -8.84 -19.88 -5.14
N ASN A 170 -9.70 -19.45 -4.20
CA ASN A 170 -9.67 -18.12 -3.60
C ASN A 170 -9.78 -18.13 -2.08
N LYS A 171 -9.49 -19.28 -1.43
CA LYS A 171 -9.50 -19.38 0.03
C LYS A 171 -8.41 -18.52 0.62
N ARG A 172 -8.78 -17.56 1.47
CA ARG A 172 -7.92 -16.52 2.03
C ARG A 172 -8.42 -16.01 3.36
N THR A 173 -7.56 -15.32 4.09
CA THR A 173 -7.93 -14.61 5.32
C THR A 173 -7.63 -13.11 5.15
N ILE A 174 -8.60 -12.27 5.45
CA ILE A 174 -8.48 -10.81 5.45
C ILE A 174 -8.19 -10.34 6.88
N TYR A 175 -7.20 -9.46 7.04
CA TYR A 175 -6.81 -8.82 8.28
C TYR A 175 -7.00 -7.31 8.14
N LYS A 176 -7.97 -6.74 8.84
CA LYS A 176 -8.33 -5.32 8.76
C LYS A 176 -7.72 -4.57 9.95
N TYR A 177 -6.77 -3.68 9.68
CA TYR A 177 -6.10 -2.90 10.72
C TYR A 177 -6.74 -1.54 10.94
N ILE A 178 -6.72 -0.72 9.88
CA ILE A 178 -7.21 0.66 9.90
C ILE A 178 -8.55 0.67 9.19
N HIS A 179 -9.63 0.80 9.95
CA HIS A 179 -11.02 0.85 9.47
C HIS A 179 -11.95 1.22 10.63
N GLN A 180 -13.25 1.41 10.36
CA GLN A 180 -14.24 1.84 11.37
C GLN A 180 -14.30 0.96 12.64
N GLY A 181 -14.06 -0.34 12.52
CA GLY A 181 -14.07 -1.29 13.63
C GLY A 181 -12.70 -1.59 14.25
N GLY A 182 -11.63 -0.96 13.76
CA GLY A 182 -10.26 -1.18 14.19
C GLY A 182 -9.56 0.12 14.64
N ILE A 183 -8.34 0.31 14.18
CA ILE A 183 -7.63 1.58 14.38
C ILE A 183 -8.38 2.70 13.65
N GLN A 184 -8.71 3.75 14.37
CA GLN A 184 -9.41 4.91 13.83
C GLN A 184 -8.46 5.81 13.07
N SER A 185 -8.90 6.32 11.92
CA SER A 185 -8.17 7.24 11.05
C SER A 185 -9.11 8.31 10.50
N CYS A 186 -8.57 9.31 9.81
CA CYS A 186 -9.39 10.34 9.15
C CYS A 186 -10.06 9.80 7.88
N GLN A 187 -9.28 9.16 6.99
CA GLN A 187 -9.81 8.56 5.75
C GLN A 187 -9.05 7.29 5.30
N LEU A 188 -7.87 7.03 5.83
CA LEU A 188 -7.09 5.85 5.46
C LEU A 188 -7.79 4.56 5.91
N VAL A 189 -7.95 3.62 5.00
CA VAL A 189 -8.36 2.24 5.29
C VAL A 189 -7.25 1.31 4.84
N MET A 190 -6.77 0.41 5.71
CA MET A 190 -5.61 -0.42 5.38
C MET A 190 -5.65 -1.77 6.10
N GLY A 191 -5.25 -2.80 5.38
CA GLY A 191 -5.08 -4.13 5.90
C GLY A 191 -4.30 -5.02 4.94
N PHE A 192 -4.28 -6.31 5.22
CA PHE A 192 -3.69 -7.26 4.28
C PHE A 192 -4.56 -8.52 4.14
N THR A 193 -4.33 -9.23 3.06
CA THR A 193 -4.95 -10.52 2.79
C THR A 193 -3.87 -11.56 2.53
N ALA A 194 -4.04 -12.75 3.12
CA ALA A 194 -3.18 -13.89 2.93
C ALA A 194 -3.96 -15.02 2.24
N LEU A 195 -3.50 -15.45 1.06
CA LEU A 195 -4.05 -16.61 0.37
C LEU A 195 -3.48 -17.89 1.00
N GLU A 196 -4.33 -18.89 1.18
CA GLU A 196 -3.90 -20.21 1.62
C GLU A 196 -3.19 -20.96 0.48
N GLU A 197 -2.42 -21.97 0.82
CA GLU A 197 -1.70 -22.79 -0.16
C GLU A 197 -2.67 -23.38 -1.20
N GLY A 198 -2.27 -23.37 -2.47
CA GLY A 198 -3.09 -23.84 -3.60
C GLY A 198 -4.18 -22.85 -4.05
N ASN A 199 -4.25 -21.66 -3.45
CA ASN A 199 -5.20 -20.60 -3.84
C ASN A 199 -4.45 -19.45 -4.52
N VAL A 200 -5.04 -18.92 -5.56
CA VAL A 200 -4.35 -17.99 -6.48
C VAL A 200 -5.14 -16.71 -6.77
N TRP A 201 -6.47 -16.71 -6.59
CA TRP A 201 -7.32 -15.55 -6.88
C TRP A 201 -7.51 -14.64 -5.68
N ASN A 202 -7.30 -13.35 -5.87
CA ASN A 202 -7.70 -12.32 -4.91
C ASN A 202 -8.75 -11.39 -5.52
N SER A 203 -9.60 -10.80 -4.67
CA SER A 203 -10.65 -9.84 -5.05
C SER A 203 -11.52 -10.30 -6.22
N PHE A 204 -11.74 -11.61 -6.33
CA PHE A 204 -12.58 -12.21 -7.35
C PHE A 204 -13.81 -12.86 -6.68
N PRO A 205 -15.07 -12.58 -7.14
CA PRO A 205 -15.47 -11.70 -8.24
C PRO A 205 -14.97 -10.26 -8.10
N PRO A 206 -14.74 -9.56 -9.24
CA PRO A 206 -14.24 -8.20 -9.22
C PRO A 206 -15.30 -7.20 -8.74
N HIS A 207 -14.83 -6.01 -8.36
CA HIS A 207 -15.67 -4.90 -7.98
C HIS A 207 -15.02 -3.58 -8.38
N THR A 208 -15.78 -2.51 -8.30
CA THR A 208 -15.33 -1.12 -8.38
C THR A 208 -15.76 -0.38 -7.11
N HIS A 209 -15.18 0.77 -6.85
CA HIS A 209 -15.68 1.71 -5.84
C HIS A 209 -15.27 3.14 -6.20
N TRP A 210 -16.12 3.80 -6.98
CA TRP A 210 -15.90 5.18 -7.44
C TRP A 210 -15.55 6.15 -6.31
N ARG A 211 -16.03 5.88 -5.11
CA ARG A 211 -15.88 6.73 -3.93
C ARG A 211 -14.49 6.67 -3.28
N ARG A 212 -13.64 5.72 -3.69
CA ARG A 212 -12.29 5.51 -3.11
C ARG A 212 -11.33 5.00 -4.18
N THR A 213 -10.07 5.38 -4.04
CA THR A 213 -8.97 4.72 -4.75
C THR A 213 -8.40 3.58 -3.91
N GLU A 214 -7.78 2.62 -4.55
CA GLU A 214 -7.12 1.51 -3.85
C GLU A 214 -5.72 1.26 -4.39
N ILE A 215 -4.82 0.90 -3.48
CA ILE A 215 -3.43 0.56 -3.78
C ILE A 215 -3.16 -0.86 -3.30
N TYR A 216 -2.59 -1.68 -4.18
CA TYR A 216 -2.22 -3.06 -3.88
C TYR A 216 -0.71 -3.23 -3.84
N PHE A 217 -0.16 -3.63 -2.71
CA PHE A 217 1.23 -4.05 -2.58
C PHE A 217 1.30 -5.56 -2.43
N TYR A 218 2.00 -6.23 -3.34
CA TYR A 218 2.11 -7.69 -3.40
C TYR A 218 3.43 -8.17 -2.83
N PHE A 219 3.38 -9.14 -1.91
CA PHE A 219 4.56 -9.69 -1.25
C PHE A 219 4.39 -11.19 -0.94
N ASP A 220 5.46 -11.86 -0.47
CA ASP A 220 5.51 -13.30 -0.29
C ASP A 220 5.24 -14.09 -1.59
N LEU A 221 5.53 -13.49 -2.72
CA LEU A 221 5.50 -14.16 -4.01
C LEU A 221 6.74 -15.04 -4.23
N GLY A 222 7.91 -14.66 -3.68
CA GLY A 222 9.16 -15.30 -4.02
C GLY A 222 9.45 -15.21 -5.52
N GLU A 223 9.67 -16.35 -6.20
CA GLU A 223 9.88 -16.43 -7.65
C GLU A 223 8.57 -16.52 -8.47
N LYS A 224 7.41 -16.49 -7.80
CA LYS A 224 6.10 -16.52 -8.46
C LYS A 224 5.81 -15.17 -9.12
N VAL A 225 4.91 -15.20 -10.09
CA VAL A 225 4.40 -14.00 -10.77
C VAL A 225 2.91 -13.87 -10.53
N LEU A 226 2.42 -12.64 -10.50
CA LEU A 226 1.02 -12.30 -10.35
C LEU A 226 0.56 -11.46 -11.55
N ALA A 227 -0.60 -11.79 -12.13
CA ALA A 227 -1.31 -10.90 -13.04
C ALA A 227 -2.34 -10.10 -12.24
N HIS A 228 -2.19 -8.77 -12.22
CA HIS A 228 -3.16 -7.83 -11.68
C HIS A 228 -4.00 -7.28 -12.82
N PHE A 229 -5.30 -7.49 -12.76
CA PHE A 229 -6.26 -7.00 -13.74
C PHE A 229 -6.86 -5.69 -13.27
N PHE A 230 -7.04 -4.76 -14.20
CA PHE A 230 -7.57 -3.43 -13.95
C PHE A 230 -8.26 -2.87 -15.21
N GLY A 231 -8.82 -1.67 -15.13
CA GLY A 231 -9.55 -1.02 -16.21
C GLY A 231 -11.06 -1.01 -15.96
N GLU A 232 -11.82 -0.56 -16.95
CA GLU A 232 -13.29 -0.70 -16.92
C GLU A 232 -13.68 -2.14 -17.29
N PRO A 233 -14.85 -2.64 -16.86
CA PRO A 233 -15.24 -4.03 -17.12
C PRO A 233 -15.24 -4.44 -18.60
N GLN A 234 -15.52 -3.51 -19.52
CA GLN A 234 -15.55 -3.75 -20.95
C GLN A 234 -14.24 -3.36 -21.67
N GLU A 235 -13.23 -2.91 -20.92
CA GLU A 235 -11.92 -2.51 -21.46
C GLU A 235 -10.83 -2.90 -20.47
N THR A 236 -10.69 -4.23 -20.25
CA THR A 236 -9.78 -4.77 -19.25
C THR A 236 -8.31 -4.71 -19.68
N ARG A 237 -7.43 -4.50 -18.71
CA ARG A 237 -5.97 -4.52 -18.86
C ARG A 237 -5.36 -5.37 -17.75
N HIS A 238 -4.10 -5.72 -17.90
CA HIS A 238 -3.35 -6.42 -16.87
C HIS A 238 -1.90 -5.95 -16.79
N LEU A 239 -1.32 -6.18 -15.62
CA LEU A 239 0.10 -6.03 -15.34
C LEU A 239 0.63 -7.33 -14.74
N PHE A 240 1.81 -7.76 -15.14
CA PHE A 240 2.54 -8.77 -14.38
C PHE A 240 3.38 -8.09 -13.31
N LEU A 241 3.20 -8.55 -12.06
CA LEU A 241 3.92 -8.07 -10.90
C LEU A 241 4.77 -9.18 -10.29
N HIS A 242 5.87 -8.74 -9.68
CA HIS A 242 6.80 -9.58 -8.92
C HIS A 242 6.70 -9.25 -7.42
N ASN A 243 7.55 -9.91 -6.63
CA ASN A 243 7.61 -9.68 -5.19
C ASN A 243 7.99 -8.23 -4.86
N ASP A 244 7.33 -7.65 -3.85
CA ASP A 244 7.55 -6.29 -3.35
C ASP A 244 7.21 -5.18 -4.38
N GLU A 245 6.24 -5.42 -5.29
CA GLU A 245 5.74 -4.45 -6.27
C GLU A 245 4.30 -3.99 -5.95
N VAL A 246 3.95 -2.80 -6.44
CA VAL A 246 2.67 -2.13 -6.17
C VAL A 246 1.89 -1.89 -7.46
N ALA A 247 0.59 -2.20 -7.43
CA ALA A 247 -0.37 -1.77 -8.43
C ALA A 247 -1.20 -0.59 -7.90
N LEU A 248 -1.31 0.48 -8.71
CA LEU A 248 -2.13 1.64 -8.46
C LEU A 248 -3.50 1.46 -9.13
N SER A 249 -4.60 1.49 -8.35
CA SER A 249 -5.96 1.32 -8.86
C SER A 249 -6.77 2.59 -8.69
N PRO A 250 -7.03 3.34 -9.79
CA PRO A 250 -7.91 4.49 -9.77
C PRO A 250 -9.35 4.11 -9.39
N ASN A 251 -10.11 5.07 -8.90
CA ASN A 251 -11.50 4.88 -8.48
C ASN A 251 -12.44 4.36 -9.59
N TRP A 252 -12.16 4.64 -10.86
CA TRP A 252 -12.91 4.14 -12.02
C TRP A 252 -12.56 2.70 -12.41
N SER A 253 -11.46 2.17 -11.88
CA SER A 253 -10.92 0.87 -12.26
C SER A 253 -11.43 -0.25 -11.37
N MET A 254 -11.91 -1.32 -11.99
CA MET A 254 -12.00 -2.60 -11.28
C MET A 254 -10.58 -3.09 -10.94
N HIS A 255 -10.47 -4.02 -9.99
CA HIS A 255 -9.18 -4.60 -9.63
C HIS A 255 -9.35 -6.00 -9.04
N PHE A 256 -8.52 -6.91 -9.49
CA PHE A 256 -8.37 -8.26 -8.96
C PHE A 256 -7.06 -8.85 -9.45
N GLY A 257 -6.66 -9.99 -8.89
CA GLY A 257 -5.40 -10.61 -9.29
C GLY A 257 -5.42 -12.14 -9.25
N VAL A 258 -4.50 -12.74 -10.01
CA VAL A 258 -4.24 -14.17 -10.01
C VAL A 258 -2.74 -14.44 -10.04
N GLY A 259 -2.26 -15.22 -9.07
CA GLY A 259 -0.85 -15.60 -8.99
C GLY A 259 -0.56 -16.97 -9.60
N SER A 260 0.70 -17.23 -9.92
CA SER A 260 1.19 -18.59 -10.24
C SER A 260 1.35 -19.50 -9.02
N GLY A 261 0.92 -19.06 -7.86
CA GLY A 261 0.81 -19.73 -6.57
C GLY A 261 0.28 -18.77 -5.52
N ASN A 262 0.20 -19.18 -4.26
CA ASN A 262 -0.27 -18.32 -3.19
C ASN A 262 0.70 -17.18 -2.86
N TYR A 263 0.18 -16.10 -2.31
CA TYR A 263 0.89 -14.88 -1.95
C TYR A 263 0.12 -14.11 -0.89
N LYS A 264 0.68 -12.99 -0.46
CA LYS A 264 0.00 -11.99 0.36
C LYS A 264 -0.04 -10.64 -0.35
N PHE A 265 -1.00 -9.82 -0.01
CA PHE A 265 -1.03 -8.44 -0.47
C PHE A 265 -1.60 -7.52 0.60
N ILE A 266 -1.04 -6.32 0.68
CA ILE A 266 -1.60 -5.21 1.43
C ILE A 266 -2.50 -4.43 0.49
N TRP A 267 -3.69 -4.13 0.95
CA TRP A 267 -4.62 -3.21 0.33
C TRP A 267 -4.75 -1.97 1.19
N GLY A 268 -4.85 -0.83 0.53
CA GLY A 268 -5.06 0.43 1.21
C GLY A 268 -5.85 1.39 0.36
N MET A 269 -6.81 2.07 0.98
CA MET A 269 -7.78 2.94 0.34
C MET A 269 -7.79 4.31 1.01
N ALA A 270 -8.12 5.33 0.23
CA ALA A 270 -8.50 6.64 0.71
C ALA A 270 -9.62 7.19 -0.18
N GLY A 271 -10.40 8.14 0.33
CA GLY A 271 -11.51 8.77 -0.39
C GLY A 271 -12.63 9.21 0.54
N GLU A 272 -13.86 9.06 0.09
CA GLU A 272 -15.03 9.66 0.74
C GLU A 272 -15.44 8.97 2.06
N ASN A 273 -15.10 7.70 2.25
CA ASN A 273 -15.53 6.96 3.44
C ASN A 273 -14.59 5.82 3.83
N GLN A 274 -14.81 5.26 5.03
CA GLN A 274 -14.04 4.17 5.64
C GLN A 274 -14.84 2.85 5.75
N VAL A 275 -15.96 2.74 5.07
CA VAL A 275 -16.78 1.54 5.06
C VAL A 275 -16.10 0.49 4.19
N PHE A 276 -15.54 -0.55 4.81
CA PHE A 276 -14.78 -1.59 4.09
C PHE A 276 -15.61 -2.24 2.98
N ASP A 277 -16.90 -2.49 3.21
CA ASP A 277 -17.79 -3.20 2.28
C ASP A 277 -18.46 -2.27 1.24
N ASP A 278 -18.05 -1.00 1.15
CA ASP A 278 -18.54 -0.07 0.13
C ASP A 278 -17.93 -0.42 -1.25
N MET A 279 -18.50 -1.42 -1.89
CA MET A 279 -18.06 -1.99 -3.16
C MET A 279 -19.23 -2.17 -4.13
N ASP A 280 -19.03 -1.79 -5.39
CA ASP A 280 -19.95 -2.02 -6.49
C ASP A 280 -19.57 -3.33 -7.18
N GLN A 281 -20.28 -4.42 -6.85
CA GLN A 281 -19.97 -5.77 -7.32
C GLN A 281 -20.20 -5.93 -8.82
N LEU A 282 -19.25 -6.57 -9.51
CA LEU A 282 -19.34 -6.91 -10.93
C LEU A 282 -19.60 -8.41 -11.12
N LYS A 283 -20.31 -8.76 -12.17
CA LYS A 283 -20.45 -10.16 -12.56
C LYS A 283 -19.26 -10.56 -13.43
N PRO A 284 -18.61 -11.71 -13.18
CA PRO A 284 -17.50 -12.17 -14.03
C PRO A 284 -17.83 -12.27 -15.52
N LEU A 285 -19.10 -12.52 -15.86
CA LEU A 285 -19.57 -12.60 -17.25
C LEU A 285 -19.70 -11.24 -17.94
N ASP A 286 -19.59 -10.14 -17.21
CA ASP A 286 -19.63 -8.77 -17.75
C ASP A 286 -18.24 -8.27 -18.18
N LEU A 287 -17.18 -9.04 -17.92
CA LEU A 287 -15.81 -8.67 -18.26
C LEU A 287 -15.47 -9.02 -19.72
N LEU A 288 -14.80 -8.09 -20.41
CA LEU A 288 -14.25 -8.27 -21.77
C LEU A 288 -12.76 -8.02 -21.83
#